data_caeab641f4260ddf20e4244fd00fe5af
#
_entry.id   caeab641f4260ddf20e4244fd00fe5af
#
_cell.length_a   1.000
_cell.length_b   1.000
_cell.length_c   1.000
_cell.angle_alpha   90.00
_cell.angle_beta   90.00
_cell.angle_gamma   90.00
#
_symmetry.space_group_name_H-M   'P 1'
#
loop_
_entity.id
_entity.type
_entity.pdbx_description
1 polymer ?
#
loop_
_entity_poly.entity_id
_entity_poly.type
_entity_poly.pdbx_seq_one_letter_code
_entity_poly.pdbx_strand_id
1 'polypeptide(L)'
;MNRLRNIAKEIFFSCLTRKQIINYVYTKTTGKKMNWKHPVDFNEKINWLKLHSDTSLWTLCADKYKVRDFIKQKGYGDLLVHLLGKWERAEEIDFAKLPNGFVLKTNHGSGDVIVVKDKNKINFDNVRKILNKNLKTPYGKYQGESHYLGIPPCIIAEPLLIQNSNVSCSIIDYKIICFNGKPYCTLCFFNRKDGHYDFELHDLNWGYHPECLVFNEHSRDGKGVIDKPYSYDLMLKAASDLSKGFPQVRVDFYEIDGKPLLSELTFTTTGGCITYLTDDFLKELGEQIKLM
;
A
#
# COMPACT_ATOMS: atom_id res chain seq x y z
N MET A 1 26.05 -9.91 14.51
CA MET A 1 25.84 -8.46 14.27
C MET A 1 24.37 -8.06 14.13
N ASN A 2 23.54 -8.75 13.36
CA ASN A 2 22.12 -8.37 13.15
C ASN A 2 21.25 -8.42 14.43
N ARG A 3 21.46 -9.37 15.35
CA ARG A 3 20.65 -9.50 16.57
C ARG A 3 20.82 -8.32 17.54
N LEU A 4 22.06 -7.87 17.77
CA LEU A 4 22.35 -6.71 18.63
C LEU A 4 21.79 -5.41 18.04
N ARG A 5 21.89 -5.23 16.72
CA ARG A 5 21.28 -4.08 16.01
C ARG A 5 19.75 -4.04 16.17
N ASN A 6 19.10 -5.20 16.07
CA ASN A 6 17.65 -5.29 16.25
C ASN A 6 17.24 -4.98 17.69
N ILE A 7 17.98 -5.48 18.70
CA ILE A 7 17.73 -5.17 20.12
C ILE A 7 17.92 -3.67 20.38
N ALA A 8 19.00 -3.08 19.91
CA ALA A 8 19.24 -1.64 20.04
C ALA A 8 18.14 -0.80 19.38
N LYS A 9 17.66 -1.20 18.20
CA LYS A 9 16.52 -0.58 17.51
C LYS A 9 15.24 -0.67 18.34
N GLU A 10 14.94 -1.85 18.89
CA GLU A 10 13.76 -2.07 19.74
C GLU A 10 13.80 -1.17 20.97
N ILE A 11 14.94 -1.13 21.67
CA ILE A 11 15.13 -0.28 22.87
C ILE A 11 14.95 1.19 22.48
N PHE A 12 15.60 1.65 21.41
CA PHE A 12 15.48 3.03 20.96
C PHE A 12 14.01 3.43 20.70
N PHE A 13 13.30 2.65 19.89
CA PHE A 13 11.90 2.99 19.55
C PHE A 13 10.93 2.79 20.73
N SER A 14 11.23 1.91 21.70
CA SER A 14 10.39 1.72 22.88
C SER A 14 10.44 2.91 23.85
N CYS A 15 11.52 3.70 23.82
CA CYS A 15 11.66 4.91 24.62
C CYS A 15 11.01 6.15 24.00
N LEU A 16 10.52 6.07 22.77
CA LEU A 16 9.95 7.20 22.05
C LEU A 16 8.42 7.20 22.08
N THR A 17 7.83 8.37 22.26
CA THR A 17 6.40 8.57 21.98
C THR A 17 6.11 8.45 20.49
N ARG A 18 4.86 8.17 20.12
CA ARG A 18 4.45 8.08 18.71
C ARG A 18 4.82 9.34 17.90
N LYS A 19 4.62 10.53 18.49
CA LYS A 19 5.00 11.81 17.87
C LYS A 19 6.52 11.90 17.62
N GLN A 20 7.33 11.45 18.56
CA GLN A 20 8.79 11.43 18.41
C GLN A 20 9.24 10.44 17.34
N ILE A 21 8.58 9.27 17.25
CA ILE A 21 8.83 8.29 16.17
C ILE A 21 8.55 8.92 14.81
N ILE A 22 7.40 9.55 14.65
CA ILE A 22 7.01 10.22 13.40
C ILE A 22 8.03 11.31 13.04
N ASN A 23 8.39 12.18 13.99
CA ASN A 23 9.40 13.23 13.76
C ASN A 23 10.74 12.63 13.29
N TYR A 24 11.20 11.59 13.98
CA TYR A 24 12.46 10.94 13.63
C TYR A 24 12.44 10.37 12.21
N VAL A 25 11.38 9.61 11.88
CA VAL A 25 11.25 8.98 10.57
C VAL A 25 11.08 10.03 9.47
N TYR A 26 10.20 11.02 9.68
CA TYR A 26 9.96 12.10 8.74
C TYR A 26 11.25 12.87 8.43
N THR A 27 11.97 13.35 9.47
CA THR A 27 13.22 14.09 9.29
C THR A 27 14.30 13.24 8.60
N LYS A 28 14.43 11.97 9.01
CA LYS A 28 15.42 11.06 8.43
C LYS A 28 15.15 10.78 6.95
N THR A 29 13.88 10.67 6.55
CA THR A 29 13.49 10.28 5.19
C THR A 29 13.42 11.48 4.26
N THR A 30 12.86 12.61 4.71
CA THR A 30 12.61 13.78 3.87
C THR A 30 13.69 14.88 4.00
N GLY A 31 14.54 14.79 5.02
CA GLY A 31 15.49 15.89 5.38
C GLY A 31 14.80 17.12 6.01
N LYS A 32 13.48 17.12 6.15
CA LYS A 32 12.68 18.25 6.63
C LYS A 32 12.26 18.07 8.09
N LYS A 33 11.91 19.17 8.76
CA LYS A 33 11.28 19.14 10.08
C LYS A 33 9.76 19.17 9.93
N MET A 34 9.07 18.33 10.70
CA MET A 34 7.61 18.28 10.71
C MET A 34 6.98 19.55 11.28
N ASN A 35 6.10 20.22 10.54
CA ASN A 35 5.34 21.36 11.00
C ASN A 35 4.00 20.95 11.61
N TRP A 36 3.98 20.69 12.92
CA TRP A 36 2.79 20.22 13.62
C TRP A 36 1.73 21.28 13.85
N LYS A 37 2.11 22.56 13.87
CA LYS A 37 1.16 23.66 14.12
C LYS A 37 0.39 24.04 12.86
N HIS A 38 1.08 24.05 11.75
CA HIS A 38 0.54 24.46 10.45
C HIS A 38 1.05 23.50 9.36
N PRO A 39 0.58 22.24 9.33
CA PRO A 39 0.98 21.28 8.30
C PRO A 39 0.46 21.76 6.93
N VAL A 40 1.32 21.81 5.95
CA VAL A 40 1.04 22.36 4.63
C VAL A 40 0.95 21.26 3.59
N ASP A 41 2.01 20.47 3.45
CA ASP A 41 2.08 19.46 2.40
C ASP A 41 1.38 18.15 2.76
N PHE A 42 1.25 17.28 1.76
CA PHE A 42 0.58 15.98 1.89
C PHE A 42 1.22 15.09 2.96
N ASN A 43 2.55 15.04 3.01
CA ASN A 43 3.26 14.24 4.00
C ASN A 43 3.02 14.75 5.43
N GLU A 44 3.09 16.06 5.63
CA GLU A 44 2.81 16.68 6.93
C GLU A 44 1.38 16.39 7.38
N LYS A 45 0.41 16.55 6.48
CA LYS A 45 -1.00 16.32 6.81
C LYS A 45 -1.32 14.86 7.08
N ILE A 46 -0.73 13.91 6.34
CA ILE A 46 -0.85 12.47 6.67
C ILE A 46 -0.29 12.20 8.07
N ASN A 47 0.89 12.72 8.37
CA ASN A 47 1.51 12.53 9.69
C ASN A 47 0.70 13.19 10.81
N TRP A 48 0.09 14.34 10.55
CA TRP A 48 -0.83 14.97 11.49
C TRP A 48 -2.07 14.09 11.74
N LEU A 49 -2.70 13.60 10.69
CA LEU A 49 -3.85 12.69 10.76
C LEU A 49 -3.54 11.40 11.51
N LYS A 50 -2.35 10.83 11.38
CA LYS A 50 -1.92 9.66 12.18
C LYS A 50 -2.06 9.87 13.68
N LEU A 51 -1.85 11.09 14.19
CA LEU A 51 -1.92 11.40 15.62
C LEU A 51 -3.29 11.90 16.09
N HIS A 52 -4.01 12.58 15.23
CA HIS A 52 -5.18 13.38 15.64
C HIS A 52 -6.51 12.82 15.15
N SER A 53 -6.51 11.81 14.25
CA SER A 53 -7.73 11.17 13.78
C SER A 53 -8.09 9.92 14.59
N ASP A 54 -9.38 9.60 14.65
CA ASP A 54 -9.81 8.24 14.96
C ASP A 54 -9.44 7.32 13.79
N THR A 55 -8.51 6.42 14.04
CA THR A 55 -8.00 5.48 13.03
C THR A 55 -8.66 4.10 13.09
N SER A 56 -9.77 3.94 13.81
CA SER A 56 -10.45 2.65 13.95
C SER A 56 -10.92 2.08 12.62
N LEU A 57 -11.51 2.94 11.76
CA LEU A 57 -11.91 2.54 10.42
C LEU A 57 -10.71 2.31 9.50
N TRP A 58 -9.59 3.02 9.71
CA TRP A 58 -8.35 2.74 8.99
C TRP A 58 -7.82 1.34 9.32
N THR A 59 -7.88 0.95 10.60
CA THR A 59 -7.49 -0.40 11.05
C THR A 59 -8.28 -1.48 10.33
N LEU A 60 -9.60 -1.30 10.21
CA LEU A 60 -10.46 -2.24 9.48
C LEU A 60 -10.13 -2.28 8.00
N CYS A 61 -9.95 -1.11 7.37
CA CYS A 61 -9.73 -1.01 5.93
C CYS A 61 -8.28 -1.33 5.48
N ALA A 62 -7.29 -1.20 6.37
CA ALA A 62 -5.91 -1.61 6.10
C ALA A 62 -5.69 -3.12 6.31
N ASP A 63 -6.59 -3.80 7.02
CA ASP A 63 -6.59 -5.26 7.15
C ASP A 63 -7.01 -5.91 5.82
N LYS A 64 -6.06 -6.52 5.10
CA LYS A 64 -6.31 -7.14 3.77
C LYS A 64 -7.37 -8.24 3.78
N TYR A 65 -7.69 -8.78 4.97
CA TYR A 65 -8.78 -9.75 5.12
C TYR A 65 -10.11 -9.05 5.43
N LYS A 66 -10.17 -8.20 6.45
CA LYS A 66 -11.42 -7.56 6.90
C LYS A 66 -11.94 -6.49 5.96
N VAL A 67 -11.07 -5.79 5.23
CA VAL A 67 -11.47 -4.79 4.23
C VAL A 67 -12.42 -5.36 3.17
N ARG A 68 -12.36 -6.66 2.94
CA ARG A 68 -13.22 -7.36 1.97
C ARG A 68 -14.71 -7.22 2.30
N ASP A 69 -15.07 -7.25 3.58
CA ASP A 69 -16.46 -7.07 4.01
C ASP A 69 -16.92 -5.62 3.84
N PHE A 70 -16.05 -4.65 4.15
CA PHE A 70 -16.30 -3.22 3.87
C PHE A 70 -16.54 -2.98 2.37
N ILE A 71 -15.72 -3.55 1.51
CA ILE A 71 -15.83 -3.41 0.05
C ILE A 71 -17.13 -4.05 -0.47
N LYS A 72 -17.51 -5.23 0.04
CA LYS A 72 -18.79 -5.89 -0.31
C LYS A 72 -19.99 -5.04 0.11
N GLN A 73 -19.97 -4.48 1.33
CA GLN A 73 -21.04 -3.60 1.83
C GLN A 73 -21.20 -2.33 0.98
N LYS A 74 -20.13 -1.87 0.34
CA LYS A 74 -20.15 -0.75 -0.61
C LYS A 74 -20.60 -1.15 -2.03
N GLY A 75 -20.90 -2.44 -2.27
CA GLY A 75 -21.38 -2.95 -3.56
C GLY A 75 -20.27 -3.31 -4.56
N TYR A 76 -19.00 -3.39 -4.11
CA TYR A 76 -17.84 -3.68 -4.96
C TYR A 76 -17.21 -5.05 -4.71
N GLY A 77 -18.00 -6.02 -4.22
CA GLY A 77 -17.52 -7.38 -3.95
C GLY A 77 -16.90 -8.08 -5.15
N ASP A 78 -17.41 -7.81 -6.36
CA ASP A 78 -16.94 -8.40 -7.62
C ASP A 78 -15.56 -7.88 -8.06
N LEU A 79 -15.08 -6.77 -7.47
CA LEU A 79 -13.74 -6.24 -7.70
C LEU A 79 -12.67 -6.89 -6.80
N LEU A 80 -13.07 -7.72 -5.84
CA LEU A 80 -12.13 -8.36 -4.93
C LEU A 80 -11.38 -9.51 -5.61
N VAL A 81 -10.08 -9.55 -5.45
CA VAL A 81 -9.28 -10.73 -5.81
C VAL A 81 -9.83 -11.94 -5.06
N HIS A 82 -10.00 -13.09 -5.71
CA HIS A 82 -10.51 -14.30 -5.07
C HIS A 82 -9.64 -14.72 -3.88
N LEU A 83 -10.28 -15.06 -2.74
CA LEU A 83 -9.58 -15.54 -1.55
C LEU A 83 -9.51 -17.07 -1.58
N LEU A 84 -8.30 -17.62 -1.68
CA LEU A 84 -8.07 -19.07 -1.66
C LEU A 84 -8.08 -19.66 -0.25
N GLY A 85 -7.74 -18.84 0.75
CA GLY A 85 -7.75 -19.29 2.14
C GLY A 85 -7.27 -18.21 3.12
N LYS A 86 -7.57 -18.44 4.42
CA LYS A 86 -7.15 -17.61 5.56
C LYS A 86 -6.74 -18.52 6.71
N TRP A 87 -5.58 -18.25 7.32
CA TRP A 87 -5.04 -19.06 8.42
C TRP A 87 -4.41 -18.13 9.48
N GLU A 88 -4.44 -18.57 10.73
CA GLU A 88 -3.81 -17.85 11.83
C GLU A 88 -2.36 -18.26 12.05
N ARG A 89 -2.00 -19.48 11.58
CA ARG A 89 -0.65 -20.05 11.68
C ARG A 89 -0.25 -20.66 10.34
N ALA A 90 1.03 -20.56 9.99
CA ALA A 90 1.51 -21.10 8.72
C ALA A 90 1.45 -22.63 8.63
N GLU A 91 1.43 -23.35 9.77
CA GLU A 91 1.30 -24.78 9.87
C GLU A 91 -0.07 -25.29 9.38
N GLU A 92 -1.10 -24.46 9.44
CA GLU A 92 -2.47 -24.78 9.04
C GLU A 92 -2.64 -24.79 7.51
N ILE A 93 -1.64 -24.29 6.77
CA ILE A 93 -1.72 -24.22 5.32
C ILE A 93 -1.54 -25.61 4.71
N ASP A 94 -2.61 -26.10 4.07
CA ASP A 94 -2.56 -27.28 3.21
C ASP A 94 -2.22 -26.84 1.77
N PHE A 95 -0.93 -26.87 1.45
CA PHE A 95 -0.45 -26.48 0.12
C PHE A 95 -0.96 -27.37 -1.01
N ALA A 96 -1.39 -28.61 -0.71
CA ALA A 96 -1.96 -29.52 -1.72
C ALA A 96 -3.27 -28.96 -2.30
N LYS A 97 -4.06 -28.26 -1.47
CA LYS A 97 -5.34 -27.64 -1.88
C LYS A 97 -5.17 -26.33 -2.64
N LEU A 98 -3.99 -25.72 -2.61
CA LEU A 98 -3.73 -24.50 -3.36
C LEU A 98 -3.45 -24.80 -4.85
N PRO A 99 -3.79 -23.90 -5.78
CA PRO A 99 -3.45 -24.04 -7.19
C PRO A 99 -1.93 -24.07 -7.39
N ASN A 100 -1.46 -24.29 -8.61
CA ASN A 100 -0.02 -24.32 -8.89
C ASN A 100 0.64 -22.93 -8.65
N GLY A 101 -0.03 -21.86 -9.08
CA GLY A 101 0.41 -20.48 -8.87
C GLY A 101 -0.48 -19.75 -7.85
N PHE A 102 0.12 -19.16 -6.82
CA PHE A 102 -0.59 -18.40 -5.80
C PHE A 102 0.31 -17.37 -5.13
N VAL A 103 -0.32 -16.48 -4.37
CA VAL A 103 0.37 -15.45 -3.56
C VAL A 103 -0.04 -15.64 -2.10
N LEU A 104 0.94 -15.65 -1.20
CA LEU A 104 0.73 -15.62 0.24
C LEU A 104 1.19 -14.28 0.80
N LYS A 105 0.41 -13.71 1.70
CA LYS A 105 0.76 -12.45 2.38
C LYS A 105 0.13 -12.40 3.77
N THR A 106 0.73 -11.64 4.69
CA THR A 106 0.05 -11.32 5.94
C THR A 106 -0.93 -10.16 5.72
N ASN A 107 -2.01 -10.14 6.52
CA ASN A 107 -3.07 -9.13 6.35
C ASN A 107 -2.71 -7.74 6.88
N HIS A 108 -1.72 -7.63 7.77
CA HIS A 108 -1.41 -6.45 8.58
C HIS A 108 -0.10 -5.74 8.20
N GLY A 109 0.50 -6.09 7.06
CA GLY A 109 1.80 -5.55 6.64
C GLY A 109 1.84 -5.10 5.18
N SER A 110 2.99 -4.59 4.76
CA SER A 110 3.32 -4.27 3.38
C SER A 110 4.70 -4.81 3.03
N GLY A 111 4.87 -5.30 1.79
CA GLY A 111 6.15 -5.82 1.32
C GLY A 111 6.48 -7.25 1.75
N ASP A 112 5.58 -7.94 2.43
CA ASP A 112 5.72 -9.31 2.95
C ASP A 112 5.04 -10.37 2.07
N VAL A 113 5.03 -10.11 0.75
CA VAL A 113 4.36 -10.95 -0.23
C VAL A 113 5.27 -12.08 -0.69
N ILE A 114 4.76 -13.32 -0.65
CA ILE A 114 5.42 -14.50 -1.22
C ILE A 114 4.68 -14.91 -2.49
N VAL A 115 5.32 -14.71 -3.63
CA VAL A 115 4.80 -15.09 -4.94
C VAL A 115 5.28 -16.50 -5.29
N VAL A 116 4.36 -17.41 -5.44
CA VAL A 116 4.60 -18.79 -5.84
C VAL A 116 4.12 -18.98 -7.29
N LYS A 117 5.06 -19.11 -8.22
CA LYS A 117 4.74 -19.35 -9.64
C LYS A 117 4.48 -20.84 -9.94
N ASP A 118 5.15 -21.71 -9.21
CA ASP A 118 5.04 -23.16 -9.32
C ASP A 118 5.26 -23.79 -7.93
N LYS A 119 4.21 -24.34 -7.34
CA LYS A 119 4.26 -24.93 -5.99
C LYS A 119 5.19 -26.14 -5.89
N ASN A 120 5.49 -26.81 -7.00
CA ASN A 120 6.38 -27.97 -7.02
C ASN A 120 7.86 -27.56 -6.92
N LYS A 121 8.18 -26.27 -7.08
CA LYS A 121 9.55 -25.73 -7.05
C LYS A 121 9.88 -24.98 -5.75
N ILE A 122 9.00 -24.97 -4.78
CA ILE A 122 9.23 -24.24 -3.52
C ILE A 122 9.43 -25.18 -2.33
N ASN A 123 10.17 -24.71 -1.34
CA ASN A 123 10.31 -25.36 -0.06
C ASN A 123 9.24 -24.81 0.89
N PHE A 124 8.24 -25.63 1.21
CA PHE A 124 7.11 -25.25 2.07
C PHE A 124 7.54 -24.90 3.50
N ASP A 125 8.56 -25.55 4.05
CA ASP A 125 9.04 -25.26 5.40
C ASP A 125 9.71 -23.87 5.47
N ASN A 126 10.44 -23.49 4.41
CA ASN A 126 10.97 -22.15 4.29
C ASN A 126 9.85 -21.09 4.16
N VAL A 127 8.81 -21.39 3.37
CA VAL A 127 7.62 -20.53 3.25
C VAL A 127 6.95 -20.33 4.62
N ARG A 128 6.70 -21.42 5.36
CA ARG A 128 6.13 -21.37 6.72
C ARG A 128 6.99 -20.53 7.66
N LYS A 129 8.30 -20.72 7.63
CA LYS A 129 9.25 -19.96 8.46
C LYS A 129 9.18 -18.45 8.19
N ILE A 130 9.10 -18.04 6.92
CA ILE A 130 8.95 -16.64 6.52
C ILE A 130 7.61 -16.09 7.00
N LEU A 131 6.51 -16.79 6.76
CA LEU A 131 5.16 -16.38 7.18
C LEU A 131 5.07 -16.22 8.70
N ASN A 132 5.59 -17.19 9.48
CA ASN A 132 5.59 -17.12 10.94
C ASN A 132 6.46 -15.95 11.47
N LYS A 133 7.51 -15.58 10.77
CA LYS A 133 8.28 -14.37 11.07
C LYS A 133 7.45 -13.12 10.79
N ASN A 134 6.78 -13.05 9.64
CA ASN A 134 5.98 -11.92 9.22
C ASN A 134 4.78 -11.70 10.15
N LEU A 135 4.07 -12.77 10.57
CA LEU A 135 2.98 -12.70 11.55
C LEU A 135 3.40 -12.02 12.87
N LYS A 136 4.66 -12.19 13.29
CA LYS A 136 5.21 -11.61 14.52
C LYS A 136 5.76 -10.19 14.34
N THR A 137 5.81 -9.69 13.11
CA THR A 137 6.37 -8.37 12.83
C THR A 137 5.36 -7.28 13.21
N PRO A 138 5.66 -6.39 14.16
CA PRO A 138 4.75 -5.31 14.53
C PRO A 138 4.80 -4.20 13.47
N TYR A 139 4.17 -4.43 12.33
CA TYR A 139 4.15 -3.48 11.23
C TYR A 139 3.54 -2.15 11.69
N GLY A 140 4.09 -1.04 11.21
CA GLY A 140 3.65 0.31 11.61
C GLY A 140 4.28 0.85 12.90
N LYS A 141 4.83 -0.01 13.79
CA LYS A 141 5.44 0.42 15.06
C LYS A 141 6.51 1.50 14.86
N TYR A 142 7.41 1.29 13.91
CA TYR A 142 8.55 2.16 13.68
C TYR A 142 8.27 3.37 12.78
N GLN A 143 7.04 3.51 12.29
CA GLN A 143 6.56 4.64 11.47
C GLN A 143 5.42 5.40 12.15
N GLY A 144 5.06 5.00 13.37
CA GLY A 144 3.97 5.63 14.13
C GLY A 144 2.59 5.39 13.51
N GLU A 145 2.42 4.28 12.79
CA GLU A 145 1.19 3.87 12.10
C GLU A 145 0.36 2.93 12.98
N SER A 146 -0.28 3.50 14.02
CA SER A 146 -0.98 2.70 15.05
C SER A 146 -2.14 1.87 14.51
N HIS A 147 -2.75 2.27 13.39
CA HIS A 147 -3.85 1.52 12.77
C HIS A 147 -3.43 0.11 12.33
N TYR A 148 -2.19 -0.11 11.93
CA TYR A 148 -1.70 -1.46 11.64
C TYR A 148 -1.51 -2.32 12.89
N LEU A 149 -1.17 -1.70 14.04
CA LEU A 149 -0.95 -2.43 15.29
C LEU A 149 -2.25 -3.00 15.88
N GLY A 150 -3.40 -2.46 15.49
CA GLY A 150 -4.72 -2.94 15.88
C GLY A 150 -5.24 -4.10 15.04
N ILE A 151 -4.52 -4.53 13.99
CA ILE A 151 -4.94 -5.61 13.10
C ILE A 151 -4.51 -6.97 13.67
N PRO A 152 -5.44 -7.89 14.01
CA PRO A 152 -5.08 -9.25 14.37
C PRO A 152 -4.40 -9.95 13.20
N PRO A 153 -3.13 -10.41 13.36
CA PRO A 153 -2.39 -11.00 12.25
C PRO A 153 -3.01 -12.30 11.74
N CYS A 154 -3.10 -12.44 10.43
CA CYS A 154 -3.40 -13.71 9.77
C CYS A 154 -2.68 -13.78 8.41
N ILE A 155 -2.64 -14.98 7.84
CA ILE A 155 -2.14 -15.24 6.49
C ILE A 155 -3.35 -15.35 5.57
N ILE A 156 -3.25 -14.73 4.39
CA ILE A 156 -4.21 -14.93 3.31
C ILE A 156 -3.51 -15.47 2.06
N ALA A 157 -4.24 -16.26 1.28
CA ALA A 157 -3.81 -16.70 -0.03
C ALA A 157 -4.75 -16.18 -1.12
N GLU A 158 -4.18 -15.75 -2.22
CA GLU A 158 -4.87 -15.31 -3.42
C GLU A 158 -4.28 -16.01 -4.65
N PRO A 159 -5.01 -16.15 -5.77
CA PRO A 159 -4.45 -16.69 -7.00
C PRO A 159 -3.31 -15.79 -7.50
N LEU A 160 -2.34 -16.38 -8.16
CA LEU A 160 -1.34 -15.62 -8.90
C LEU A 160 -2.04 -14.92 -10.08
N LEU A 161 -2.08 -13.60 -10.03
CA LEU A 161 -2.59 -12.80 -11.14
C LEU A 161 -1.52 -12.71 -12.22
N ILE A 162 -1.92 -12.94 -13.47
CA ILE A 162 -1.06 -12.82 -14.64
C ILE A 162 -1.67 -11.74 -15.52
N GLN A 163 -0.91 -10.71 -15.79
CA GLN A 163 -1.27 -9.65 -16.73
C GLN A 163 -0.42 -9.82 -17.98
N ASN A 164 -1.07 -9.98 -19.12
CA ASN A 164 -0.38 -9.96 -20.42
C ASN A 164 -0.19 -8.49 -20.82
N SER A 165 1.04 -8.02 -20.73
CA SER A 165 1.38 -6.65 -21.09
C SER A 165 2.68 -6.63 -21.89
N ASN A 166 2.70 -5.85 -22.97
CA ASN A 166 3.90 -5.61 -23.77
C ASN A 166 4.78 -4.49 -23.19
N VAL A 167 4.25 -3.71 -22.24
CA VAL A 167 4.92 -2.54 -21.64
C VAL A 167 5.44 -2.79 -20.24
N SER A 168 5.05 -3.92 -19.60
CA SER A 168 5.49 -4.24 -18.24
C SER A 168 5.81 -5.71 -18.04
N CYS A 169 6.95 -5.98 -17.39
CA CYS A 169 7.35 -7.33 -16.96
C CYS A 169 6.71 -7.75 -15.61
N SER A 170 5.98 -6.88 -14.98
CA SER A 170 5.22 -7.12 -13.73
C SER A 170 3.78 -6.64 -13.89
N ILE A 171 2.91 -7.05 -12.97
CA ILE A 171 1.56 -6.49 -12.92
C ILE A 171 1.62 -4.97 -12.73
N ILE A 172 0.79 -4.23 -13.47
CA ILE A 172 0.67 -2.77 -13.36
C ILE A 172 -0.25 -2.47 -12.17
N ASP A 173 0.21 -1.58 -11.30
CA ASP A 173 -0.46 -1.21 -10.06
C ASP A 173 -0.98 0.23 -10.21
N TYR A 174 -2.30 0.38 -10.37
CA TYR A 174 -2.98 1.67 -10.51
C TYR A 174 -3.39 2.19 -9.13
N LYS A 175 -2.78 3.27 -8.68
CA LYS A 175 -2.95 3.81 -7.34
C LYS A 175 -3.63 5.17 -7.39
N ILE A 176 -4.93 5.18 -7.12
CA ILE A 176 -5.77 6.38 -7.21
C ILE A 176 -5.73 7.10 -5.86
N ILE A 177 -5.21 8.31 -5.85
CA ILE A 177 -5.24 9.19 -4.66
C ILE A 177 -6.60 9.86 -4.61
N CYS A 178 -7.27 9.75 -3.45
CA CYS A 178 -8.61 10.28 -3.24
C CYS A 178 -8.68 11.16 -2.00
N PHE A 179 -9.50 12.19 -2.07
CA PHE A 179 -9.80 13.12 -0.97
C PHE A 179 -11.30 13.20 -0.76
N ASN A 180 -11.79 12.66 0.38
CA ASN A 180 -13.20 12.68 0.77
C ASN A 180 -14.20 12.33 -0.36
N GLY A 181 -13.99 11.20 -1.01
CA GLY A 181 -14.83 10.72 -2.10
C GLY A 181 -14.49 11.28 -3.48
N LYS A 182 -13.43 12.07 -3.61
CA LYS A 182 -13.00 12.65 -4.89
C LYS A 182 -11.67 12.07 -5.32
N PRO A 183 -11.60 11.22 -6.35
CA PRO A 183 -10.36 10.88 -7.02
C PRO A 183 -9.63 12.15 -7.50
N TYR A 184 -8.32 12.15 -7.47
CA TYR A 184 -7.51 13.31 -7.82
C TYR A 184 -6.49 13.02 -8.92
N CYS A 185 -5.70 11.97 -8.74
CA CYS A 185 -4.72 11.52 -9.73
C CYS A 185 -4.45 10.02 -9.55
N THR A 186 -3.80 9.42 -10.54
CA THR A 186 -3.43 8.01 -10.54
C THR A 186 -1.93 7.86 -10.72
N LEU A 187 -1.29 7.16 -9.80
CA LEU A 187 0.09 6.70 -9.91
C LEU A 187 0.09 5.27 -10.48
N CYS A 188 0.81 5.04 -11.56
CA CYS A 188 1.02 3.72 -12.16
C CYS A 188 2.41 3.21 -11.81
N PHE A 189 2.52 2.07 -11.11
CA PHE A 189 3.80 1.43 -10.82
C PHE A 189 3.91 0.13 -11.59
N PHE A 190 4.99 -0.07 -12.33
CA PHE A 190 5.18 -1.21 -13.20
C PHE A 190 6.66 -1.57 -13.36
N ASN A 191 6.99 -2.58 -14.17
CA ASN A 191 8.36 -3.05 -14.39
C ASN A 191 9.14 -3.36 -13.11
N ARG A 192 8.44 -3.88 -12.08
CA ARG A 192 9.07 -4.23 -10.81
C ARG A 192 9.94 -5.47 -10.97
N LYS A 193 11.25 -5.25 -10.94
CA LYS A 193 12.23 -6.32 -11.04
C LYS A 193 13.52 -5.93 -10.31
N ASP A 194 14.06 -6.86 -9.53
CA ASP A 194 15.36 -6.74 -8.85
C ASP A 194 15.51 -5.46 -8.00
N GLY A 195 14.43 -5.04 -7.35
CA GLY A 195 14.39 -3.83 -6.50
C GLY A 195 14.20 -2.53 -7.26
N HIS A 196 14.04 -2.56 -8.58
CA HIS A 196 13.75 -1.42 -9.43
C HIS A 196 12.30 -1.43 -9.90
N TYR A 197 11.78 -0.25 -10.26
CA TYR A 197 10.45 -0.07 -10.85
C TYR A 197 10.40 1.18 -11.72
N ASP A 198 9.48 1.18 -12.65
CA ASP A 198 9.09 2.36 -13.41
C ASP A 198 7.77 2.89 -12.84
N PHE A 199 7.55 4.20 -12.92
CA PHE A 199 6.28 4.77 -12.49
C PHE A 199 5.92 6.04 -13.25
N GLU A 200 4.62 6.31 -13.28
CA GLU A 200 4.00 7.45 -13.95
C GLU A 200 2.95 8.09 -13.05
N LEU A 201 2.68 9.37 -13.25
CA LEU A 201 1.55 10.09 -12.69
C LEU A 201 0.63 10.54 -13.82
N HIS A 202 -0.64 10.24 -13.69
CA HIS A 202 -1.68 10.67 -14.61
C HIS A 202 -2.78 11.47 -13.89
N ASP A 203 -3.31 12.49 -14.54
CA ASP A 203 -4.54 13.14 -14.12
C ASP A 203 -5.77 12.27 -14.40
N LEU A 204 -6.97 12.75 -14.07
CA LEU A 204 -8.20 11.99 -14.29
C LEU A 204 -8.59 11.85 -15.78
N ASN A 205 -8.03 12.67 -16.67
CA ASN A 205 -8.19 12.58 -18.12
C ASN A 205 -7.12 11.73 -18.78
N TRP A 206 -6.22 11.14 -17.97
CA TRP A 206 -5.08 10.35 -18.39
C TRP A 206 -3.93 11.16 -19.01
N GLY A 207 -3.85 12.46 -18.70
CA GLY A 207 -2.69 13.29 -19.01
C GLY A 207 -1.49 12.85 -18.16
N TYR A 208 -0.34 12.67 -18.78
CA TYR A 208 0.92 12.29 -18.12
C TYR A 208 1.65 13.52 -17.57
N HIS A 209 2.07 13.48 -16.30
CA HIS A 209 2.66 14.59 -15.54
C HIS A 209 4.04 14.25 -14.96
N PRO A 210 5.08 14.10 -15.80
CA PRO A 210 6.44 13.81 -15.31
C PRO A 210 7.03 14.92 -14.44
N GLU A 211 6.61 16.17 -14.64
CA GLU A 211 7.06 17.34 -13.88
C GLU A 211 6.72 17.26 -12.38
N CYS A 212 5.76 16.40 -12.02
CA CYS A 212 5.37 16.16 -10.62
C CYS A 212 6.21 15.06 -9.94
N LEU A 213 7.10 14.38 -10.67
CA LEU A 213 7.80 13.18 -10.23
C LEU A 213 9.26 13.45 -9.88
N VAL A 214 9.77 12.69 -8.91
CA VAL A 214 11.19 12.66 -8.52
C VAL A 214 11.69 11.23 -8.62
N PHE A 215 12.70 11.00 -9.43
CA PHE A 215 13.30 9.69 -9.64
C PHE A 215 14.58 9.52 -8.81
N ASN A 216 14.93 8.28 -8.51
CA ASN A 216 16.14 7.90 -7.78
C ASN A 216 16.78 6.64 -8.40
N GLU A 217 17.80 6.10 -7.75
CA GLU A 217 18.53 4.92 -8.25
C GLU A 217 17.66 3.65 -8.41
N HIS A 218 16.52 3.57 -7.71
CA HIS A 218 15.60 2.43 -7.76
C HIS A 218 14.37 2.67 -8.64
N SER A 219 14.15 3.91 -9.08
CA SER A 219 12.94 4.29 -9.80
C SER A 219 13.27 5.03 -11.10
N ARG A 220 12.48 4.79 -12.14
CA ARG A 220 12.62 5.40 -13.45
C ARG A 220 11.31 6.00 -13.93
N ASP A 221 11.47 6.98 -14.79
CA ASP A 221 10.39 7.57 -15.57
C ASP A 221 9.81 6.52 -16.53
N GLY A 222 8.50 6.27 -16.40
CA GLY A 222 7.76 5.40 -17.30
C GLY A 222 7.53 5.97 -18.69
N LYS A 223 7.71 7.29 -18.87
CA LYS A 223 7.61 8.04 -20.14
C LYS A 223 6.22 8.06 -20.78
N GLY A 224 5.18 7.89 -19.99
CA GLY A 224 3.80 7.92 -20.47
C GLY A 224 3.42 6.73 -21.35
N VAL A 225 4.07 5.56 -21.14
CA VAL A 225 3.81 4.36 -21.95
C VAL A 225 2.60 3.56 -21.49
N ILE A 226 2.04 3.86 -20.32
CA ILE A 226 0.88 3.14 -19.81
C ILE A 226 -0.39 3.76 -20.40
N ASP A 227 -1.07 2.97 -21.23
CA ASP A 227 -2.38 3.35 -21.76
C ASP A 227 -3.44 3.43 -20.67
N LYS A 228 -4.46 4.29 -20.88
CA LYS A 228 -5.62 4.37 -19.99
C LYS A 228 -6.27 2.99 -19.87
N PRO A 229 -6.43 2.43 -18.63
CA PRO A 229 -7.03 1.12 -18.45
C PRO A 229 -8.45 1.09 -19.03
N TYR A 230 -8.83 0.00 -19.64
CA TYR A 230 -10.18 -0.18 -20.16
C TYR A 230 -11.27 0.03 -19.10
N SER A 231 -10.99 -0.42 -17.87
CA SER A 231 -11.91 -0.32 -16.75
C SER A 231 -11.71 0.94 -15.89
N TYR A 232 -11.00 1.96 -16.37
CA TYR A 232 -10.63 3.13 -15.57
C TYR A 232 -11.83 3.88 -14.98
N ASP A 233 -12.90 4.05 -15.74
CA ASP A 233 -14.11 4.75 -15.26
C ASP A 233 -14.78 3.99 -14.09
N LEU A 234 -14.73 2.64 -14.11
CA LEU A 234 -15.18 1.82 -13.00
C LEU A 234 -14.22 1.91 -11.80
N MET A 235 -12.89 1.97 -12.04
CA MET A 235 -11.93 2.21 -10.98
C MET A 235 -12.17 3.55 -10.29
N LEU A 236 -12.39 4.64 -11.05
CA LEU A 236 -12.68 5.96 -10.52
C LEU A 236 -13.98 5.99 -9.71
N LYS A 237 -15.04 5.34 -10.22
CA LYS A 237 -16.31 5.24 -9.50
C LYS A 237 -16.15 4.50 -8.18
N ALA A 238 -15.49 3.33 -8.19
CA ALA A 238 -15.24 2.56 -6.99
C ALA A 238 -14.33 3.33 -6.00
N ALA A 239 -13.27 3.96 -6.48
CA ALA A 239 -12.38 4.79 -5.67
C ALA A 239 -13.12 5.96 -5.01
N SER A 240 -14.02 6.63 -5.75
CA SER A 240 -14.87 7.68 -5.22
C SER A 240 -15.75 7.17 -4.07
N ASP A 241 -16.49 6.07 -4.30
CA ASP A 241 -17.42 5.55 -3.30
C ASP A 241 -16.71 4.98 -2.06
N LEU A 242 -15.57 4.31 -2.25
CA LEU A 242 -14.77 3.72 -1.17
C LEU A 242 -14.02 4.77 -0.35
N SER A 243 -13.72 5.93 -0.92
CA SER A 243 -12.99 7.01 -0.24
C SER A 243 -13.87 8.02 0.50
N LYS A 244 -15.20 7.91 0.40
CA LYS A 244 -16.14 8.79 1.11
C LYS A 244 -15.96 8.70 2.62
N GLY A 245 -15.81 9.87 3.26
CA GLY A 245 -15.63 9.99 4.71
C GLY A 245 -14.17 9.86 5.18
N PHE A 246 -13.23 9.56 4.30
CA PHE A 246 -11.80 9.63 4.60
C PHE A 246 -11.22 10.97 4.11
N PRO A 247 -10.52 11.75 4.97
CA PRO A 247 -9.87 13.00 4.54
C PRO A 247 -8.96 12.78 3.33
N GLN A 248 -8.25 11.66 3.32
CA GLN A 248 -7.51 11.12 2.19
C GLN A 248 -7.42 9.59 2.29
N VAL A 249 -7.36 8.93 1.17
CA VAL A 249 -7.04 7.49 1.06
C VAL A 249 -6.57 7.21 -0.37
N ARG A 250 -5.63 6.30 -0.52
CA ARG A 250 -5.21 5.76 -1.82
C ARG A 250 -5.93 4.43 -2.04
N VAL A 251 -6.58 4.30 -3.18
CA VAL A 251 -7.29 3.09 -3.60
C VAL A 251 -6.50 2.43 -4.72
N ASP A 252 -6.00 1.22 -4.48
CA ASP A 252 -5.10 0.53 -5.38
C ASP A 252 -5.82 -0.55 -6.17
N PHE A 253 -5.60 -0.58 -7.48
CA PHE A 253 -6.19 -1.54 -8.40
C PHE A 253 -5.14 -2.22 -9.29
N TYR A 254 -5.48 -3.41 -9.75
CA TYR A 254 -4.91 -4.05 -10.93
C TYR A 254 -5.98 -4.06 -12.03
N GLU A 255 -5.56 -4.27 -13.28
CA GLU A 255 -6.48 -4.64 -14.36
C GLU A 255 -6.04 -5.95 -14.98
N ILE A 256 -6.93 -6.94 -15.02
CA ILE A 256 -6.70 -8.24 -15.66
C ILE A 256 -7.83 -8.47 -16.66
N ASP A 257 -7.47 -8.66 -17.92
CA ASP A 257 -8.41 -8.89 -19.04
C ASP A 257 -9.53 -7.84 -19.08
N GLY A 258 -9.17 -6.56 -18.90
CA GLY A 258 -10.08 -5.41 -18.92
C GLY A 258 -11.01 -5.31 -17.71
N LYS A 259 -10.76 -6.08 -16.64
CA LYS A 259 -11.52 -6.04 -15.39
C LYS A 259 -10.67 -5.47 -14.25
N PRO A 260 -11.17 -4.50 -13.48
CA PRO A 260 -10.44 -3.97 -12.35
C PRO A 260 -10.52 -4.93 -11.17
N LEU A 261 -9.40 -5.11 -10.49
CA LEU A 261 -9.30 -5.88 -9.25
C LEU A 261 -8.75 -4.97 -8.15
N LEU A 262 -9.51 -4.79 -7.09
CA LEU A 262 -9.13 -3.97 -5.96
C LEU A 262 -8.09 -4.69 -5.10
N SER A 263 -6.96 -4.03 -4.88
CA SER A 263 -5.80 -4.57 -4.16
C SER A 263 -5.78 -4.16 -2.70
N GLU A 264 -5.85 -2.84 -2.41
CA GLU A 264 -5.80 -2.33 -1.03
C GLU A 264 -6.36 -0.90 -0.92
N LEU A 265 -6.66 -0.51 0.32
CA LEU A 265 -6.87 0.87 0.75
C LEU A 265 -5.70 1.31 1.62
N THR A 266 -5.00 2.38 1.23
CA THR A 266 -3.80 2.86 1.93
C THR A 266 -4.02 4.26 2.49
N PHE A 267 -3.89 4.41 3.81
CA PHE A 267 -4.12 5.68 4.53
C PHE A 267 -2.83 6.47 4.75
N THR A 268 -1.70 5.80 4.74
CA THR A 268 -0.39 6.39 5.08
C THR A 268 0.64 6.00 4.03
N THR A 269 0.42 6.48 2.81
CA THR A 269 1.32 6.21 1.68
C THR A 269 2.78 6.47 2.09
N THR A 270 3.63 5.46 1.91
CA THR A 270 5.06 5.48 2.32
C THR A 270 5.25 5.90 3.79
N GLY A 271 4.30 5.54 4.67
CA GLY A 271 4.33 5.97 6.07
C GLY A 271 4.17 7.47 6.28
N GLY A 272 3.66 8.23 5.29
CA GLY A 272 3.58 9.70 5.31
C GLY A 272 4.92 10.38 5.01
N CYS A 273 5.80 9.72 4.24
CA CYS A 273 7.13 10.23 3.90
C CYS A 273 7.42 9.99 2.41
N ILE A 274 6.56 10.48 1.54
CA ILE A 274 6.71 10.39 0.08
C ILE A 274 7.89 11.26 -0.36
N THR A 275 8.81 10.67 -1.13
CA THR A 275 10.00 11.34 -1.69
C THR A 275 10.08 11.25 -3.21
N TYR A 276 9.12 10.55 -3.85
CA TYR A 276 9.05 10.39 -5.29
C TYR A 276 8.09 11.39 -5.98
N LEU A 277 7.55 12.35 -5.22
CA LEU A 277 6.78 13.49 -5.74
C LEU A 277 7.52 14.79 -5.43
N THR A 278 7.37 15.78 -6.29
CA THR A 278 7.95 17.11 -6.09
C THR A 278 7.31 17.82 -4.90
N ASP A 279 8.03 18.74 -4.30
CA ASP A 279 7.55 19.54 -3.16
C ASP A 279 6.31 20.35 -3.50
N ASP A 280 6.23 20.89 -4.71
CA ASP A 280 5.09 21.67 -5.15
C ASP A 280 3.85 20.82 -5.34
N PHE A 281 4.00 19.62 -5.92
CA PHE A 281 2.87 18.69 -6.04
C PHE A 281 2.45 18.13 -4.67
N LEU A 282 3.39 17.89 -3.74
CA LEU A 282 3.04 17.52 -2.36
C LEU A 282 2.24 18.61 -1.64
N LYS A 283 2.52 19.91 -1.88
CA LYS A 283 1.70 21.01 -1.36
C LYS A 283 0.31 21.04 -1.99
N GLU A 284 0.22 20.89 -3.31
CA GLU A 284 -1.04 20.81 -4.05
C GLU A 284 -1.95 19.68 -3.52
N LEU A 285 -1.41 18.47 -3.33
CA LEU A 285 -2.11 17.37 -2.68
C LEU A 285 -2.49 17.71 -1.23
N GLY A 286 -1.63 18.41 -0.53
CA GLY A 286 -1.87 18.88 0.83
C GLY A 286 -3.09 19.81 0.91
N GLU A 287 -3.28 20.72 -0.03
CA GLU A 287 -4.42 21.65 -0.08
C GLU A 287 -5.78 20.91 -0.16
N GLN A 288 -5.81 19.70 -0.72
CA GLN A 288 -7.02 18.87 -0.80
C GLN A 288 -7.44 18.31 0.57
N ILE A 289 -6.53 18.24 1.56
CA ILE A 289 -6.82 17.71 2.90
C ILE A 289 -7.24 18.86 3.81
N LYS A 290 -8.50 18.82 4.27
CA LYS A 290 -8.99 19.71 5.33
C LYS A 290 -8.77 19.00 6.68
N LEU A 291 -7.92 19.57 7.51
CA LEU A 291 -7.74 19.13 8.89
C LEU A 291 -8.86 19.75 9.74
N MET A 292 -9.46 18.94 10.59
CA MET A 292 -10.51 19.38 11.53
C MET A 292 -9.89 19.74 12.88
#